data_d47f748ba56e3fc313d663315a8ce582
#
_entry.id   d47f748ba56e3fc313d663315a8ce582
#
_cell.length_a   1.000
_cell.length_b   1.000
_cell.length_c   1.000
_cell.angle_alpha   90.00
_cell.angle_beta   90.00
_cell.angle_gamma   90.00
#
_symmetry.space_group_name_H-M   'P 1'
#
loop_
_entity.id
_entity.type
_entity.pdbx_description
1 polymer ?
#
loop_
_entity_poly.entity_id
_entity_poly.type
_entity_poly.pdbx_seq_one_letter_code
_entity_poly.pdbx_strand_id
1 'polypeptide(L)'
;GTFVGDVISLKMEKEAKEIPKASNGRPDSMYIYNYYKNHYWDGVNLQDDGIMRTPFFADRLKKYFNNVIVQHPDTVSAEIDRFMAKTKAGTMMQKLLIAHFLFTSESSKLMGFDKVFVHVIDKYIRTGMAKEVYDEATIAKIKERGDILKPLLLGSQAPDLLMIDTTGHKQIAKMGFDTVKTSAGATK
;
A
#
# COMPACT_ATOMS: atom_id res chain seq x y z
N GLY A 1 23.81 -17.97 4.33
CA GLY A 1 23.40 -17.69 5.73
C GLY A 1 22.80 -18.92 6.36
N THR A 2 22.84 -18.96 7.68
CA THR A 2 22.13 -20.00 8.42
C THR A 2 20.81 -19.43 8.92
N PHE A 3 19.76 -20.25 9.04
CA PHE A 3 18.45 -19.84 9.58
C PHE A 3 18.58 -19.07 10.91
N VAL A 4 19.47 -19.51 11.80
CA VAL A 4 19.74 -18.83 13.08
C VAL A 4 20.33 -17.43 12.84
N GLY A 5 21.22 -17.26 11.86
CA GLY A 5 21.75 -15.95 11.47
C GLY A 5 20.65 -15.00 10.98
N ASP A 6 19.73 -15.51 10.17
CA ASP A 6 18.60 -14.72 9.67
C ASP A 6 17.65 -14.30 10.79
N VAL A 7 17.36 -15.19 11.75
CA VAL A 7 16.55 -14.87 12.95
C VAL A 7 17.25 -13.83 13.83
N ILE A 8 18.55 -13.90 14.01
CA ILE A 8 19.32 -12.87 14.74
C ILE A 8 19.23 -11.53 14.01
N SER A 9 19.39 -11.53 12.68
CA SER A 9 19.28 -10.33 11.85
C SER A 9 17.91 -9.66 11.95
N LEU A 10 16.83 -10.42 12.16
CA LEU A 10 15.49 -9.89 12.41
C LEU A 10 15.38 -9.04 13.70
N LYS A 11 16.27 -9.27 14.67
CA LYS A 11 16.30 -8.51 15.93
C LYS A 11 17.30 -7.35 15.92
N MET A 12 18.24 -7.36 14.99
CA MET A 12 19.27 -6.33 14.91
C MET A 12 18.75 -5.12 14.14
N GLU A 13 18.94 -3.94 14.72
CA GLU A 13 18.71 -2.67 14.04
C GLU A 13 20.07 -2.04 13.72
N LYS A 14 20.19 -1.46 12.55
CA LYS A 14 21.43 -0.79 12.13
C LYS A 14 21.29 0.71 12.32
N GLU A 15 22.11 1.26 13.15
CA GLU A 15 22.24 2.70 13.35
C GLU A 15 23.33 3.30 12.46
N ALA A 16 23.14 4.55 12.03
CA ALA A 16 24.16 5.27 11.29
C ALA A 16 25.34 5.59 12.21
N LYS A 17 26.54 5.12 11.84
CA LYS A 17 27.76 5.36 12.62
C LYS A 17 28.26 6.80 12.50
N GLU A 18 28.10 7.38 11.31
CA GLU A 18 28.51 8.75 11.02
C GLU A 18 27.30 9.54 10.53
N ILE A 19 26.94 10.56 11.27
CA ILE A 19 25.79 11.39 10.98
C ILE A 19 26.30 12.76 10.51
N PRO A 20 26.05 13.17 9.25
CA PRO A 20 26.39 14.48 8.76
C PRO A 20 25.62 15.57 9.52
N LYS A 21 26.19 16.77 9.57
CA LYS A 21 25.53 17.92 10.14
C LYS A 21 24.70 18.61 9.05
N ALA A 22 23.47 18.96 9.38
CA ALA A 22 22.62 19.80 8.56
C ALA A 22 23.14 21.27 8.56
N SER A 23 22.59 22.11 7.68
CA SER A 23 22.97 23.52 7.56
C SER A 23 22.86 24.34 8.87
N ASN A 24 22.06 23.88 9.82
CA ASN A 24 21.87 24.47 11.14
C ASN A 24 22.88 23.97 12.20
N GLY A 25 23.89 23.17 11.80
CA GLY A 25 24.90 22.58 12.68
C GLY A 25 24.44 21.41 13.54
N ARG A 26 23.17 21.02 13.48
CA ARG A 26 22.61 19.85 14.18
C ARG A 26 22.77 18.58 13.34
N PRO A 27 22.69 17.37 13.96
CA PRO A 27 22.63 16.11 13.20
C PRO A 27 21.50 16.14 12.18
N ASP A 28 21.77 15.66 10.96
CA ASP A 28 20.77 15.62 9.89
C ASP A 28 19.75 14.50 10.16
N SER A 29 18.57 14.88 10.63
CA SER A 29 17.48 13.95 10.94
C SER A 29 16.96 13.22 9.70
N MET A 30 17.02 13.86 8.53
CA MET A 30 16.57 13.25 7.28
C MET A 30 17.56 12.15 6.83
N TYR A 31 18.86 12.41 7.02
CA TYR A 31 19.89 11.39 6.77
C TYR A 31 19.69 10.18 7.68
N ILE A 32 19.48 10.41 8.99
CA ILE A 32 19.25 9.35 9.97
C ILE A 32 18.05 8.51 9.59
N TYR A 33 16.92 9.15 9.25
CA TYR A 33 15.69 8.50 8.83
C TYR A 33 15.91 7.66 7.56
N ASN A 34 16.51 8.24 6.53
CA ASN A 34 16.77 7.56 5.27
C ASN A 34 17.73 6.38 5.43
N TYR A 35 18.77 6.57 6.26
CA TYR A 35 19.71 5.50 6.57
C TYR A 35 18.97 4.34 7.25
N TYR A 36 18.23 4.61 8.34
CA TYR A 36 17.48 3.61 9.08
C TYR A 36 16.47 2.87 8.18
N LYS A 37 15.69 3.59 7.42
CA LYS A 37 14.72 3.02 6.48
C LYS A 37 15.38 2.11 5.44
N ASN A 38 16.47 2.55 4.82
CA ASN A 38 17.13 1.82 3.76
C ASN A 38 17.84 0.56 4.25
N HIS A 39 18.36 0.60 5.49
CA HIS A 39 19.10 -0.51 6.10
C HIS A 39 18.27 -1.38 7.05
N TYR A 40 16.97 -1.09 7.16
CA TYR A 40 16.09 -1.81 8.09
C TYR A 40 16.04 -3.32 7.84
N TRP A 41 16.11 -3.74 6.59
CA TRP A 41 16.04 -5.14 6.17
C TRP A 41 17.38 -5.75 5.81
N ASP A 42 18.47 -5.07 6.10
CA ASP A 42 19.80 -5.60 5.81
C ASP A 42 20.12 -6.84 6.65
N GLY A 43 20.65 -7.87 5.97
CA GLY A 43 20.97 -9.14 6.59
C GLY A 43 19.77 -10.09 6.77
N VAL A 44 18.56 -9.67 6.38
CA VAL A 44 17.37 -10.53 6.37
C VAL A 44 17.17 -11.10 4.98
N ASN A 45 17.19 -12.43 4.86
CA ASN A 45 16.97 -13.12 3.59
C ASN A 45 15.47 -13.28 3.31
N LEU A 46 14.88 -12.34 2.57
CA LEU A 46 13.46 -12.37 2.19
C LEU A 46 13.10 -13.44 1.14
N GLN A 47 14.09 -14.26 0.72
CA GLN A 47 13.85 -15.38 -0.18
C GLN A 47 13.70 -16.72 0.57
N ASP A 48 13.94 -16.72 1.90
CA ASP A 48 13.78 -17.89 2.75
C ASP A 48 12.39 -17.89 3.38
N ASP A 49 11.57 -18.87 2.97
CA ASP A 49 10.21 -19.06 3.54
C ASP A 49 10.23 -19.45 5.03
N GLY A 50 11.38 -19.90 5.56
CA GLY A 50 11.50 -20.29 6.96
C GLY A 50 11.33 -19.13 7.93
N ILE A 51 11.86 -17.94 7.58
CA ILE A 51 11.84 -16.78 8.48
C ILE A 51 10.44 -16.23 8.76
N MET A 52 9.51 -16.37 7.80
CA MET A 52 8.14 -15.89 7.96
C MET A 52 7.36 -16.64 9.04
N ARG A 53 7.79 -17.86 9.39
CA ARG A 53 7.18 -18.69 10.45
C ARG A 53 7.61 -18.25 11.84
N THR A 54 8.55 -17.32 11.93
CA THR A 54 8.99 -16.77 13.20
C THR A 54 8.13 -15.57 13.60
N PRO A 55 7.79 -15.42 14.90
CA PRO A 55 7.03 -14.25 15.36
C PRO A 55 7.79 -12.94 15.12
N PHE A 56 9.12 -12.98 15.10
CA PHE A 56 9.99 -11.82 14.91
C PHE A 56 9.84 -11.18 13.53
N PHE A 57 9.56 -11.98 12.49
CA PHE A 57 9.33 -11.46 11.15
C PHE A 57 8.05 -10.64 11.08
N ALA A 58 6.95 -11.18 11.62
CA ALA A 58 5.65 -10.49 11.64
C ALA A 58 5.72 -9.16 12.42
N ASP A 59 6.36 -9.17 13.59
CA ASP A 59 6.54 -7.97 14.41
C ASP A 59 7.42 -6.92 13.70
N ARG A 60 8.50 -7.35 13.06
CA ARG A 60 9.40 -6.48 12.33
C ARG A 60 8.70 -5.87 11.10
N LEU A 61 7.93 -6.67 10.36
CA LEU A 61 7.13 -6.21 9.23
C LEU A 61 6.11 -5.15 9.67
N LYS A 62 5.37 -5.44 10.73
CA LYS A 62 4.40 -4.52 11.31
C LYS A 62 5.05 -3.21 11.78
N LYS A 63 6.19 -3.30 12.50
CA LYS A 63 6.95 -2.12 12.94
C LYS A 63 7.40 -1.27 11.76
N TYR A 64 7.90 -1.91 10.69
CA TYR A 64 8.37 -1.21 9.50
C TYR A 64 7.25 -0.43 8.82
N PHE A 65 6.18 -1.10 8.45
CA PHE A 65 5.09 -0.48 7.70
C PHE A 65 4.24 0.49 8.52
N ASN A 66 4.11 0.31 9.83
CA ASN A 66 3.30 1.20 10.66
C ASN A 66 4.08 2.36 11.27
N ASN A 67 5.37 2.16 11.61
CA ASN A 67 6.11 3.14 12.41
C ASN A 67 7.29 3.77 11.66
N VAL A 68 7.90 3.06 10.70
CA VAL A 68 9.07 3.57 9.97
C VAL A 68 8.64 4.27 8.68
N ILE A 69 7.67 3.70 7.95
CA ILE A 69 7.21 4.28 6.69
C ILE A 69 6.20 5.40 6.95
N VAL A 70 6.41 6.53 6.25
CA VAL A 70 5.44 7.64 6.27
C VAL A 70 4.07 7.14 5.81
N GLN A 71 3.04 7.37 6.62
CA GLN A 71 1.69 6.88 6.41
C GLN A 71 0.94 7.72 5.36
N HIS A 72 1.48 7.70 4.13
CA HIS A 72 0.86 8.30 2.95
C HIS A 72 0.60 7.20 1.91
N PRO A 73 -0.58 7.11 1.30
CA PRO A 73 -0.96 6.01 0.40
C PRO A 73 0.07 5.72 -0.69
N ASP A 74 0.59 6.74 -1.36
CA ASP A 74 1.58 6.57 -2.43
C ASP A 74 2.92 6.05 -1.90
N THR A 75 3.35 6.55 -0.73
CA THR A 75 4.59 6.11 -0.09
C THR A 75 4.49 4.66 0.34
N VAL A 76 3.37 4.27 0.95
CA VAL A 76 3.13 2.89 1.38
C VAL A 76 3.04 1.96 0.18
N SER A 77 2.33 2.34 -0.89
CA SER A 77 2.24 1.54 -2.13
C SER A 77 3.61 1.33 -2.77
N ALA A 78 4.40 2.40 -2.90
CA ALA A 78 5.76 2.31 -3.45
C ALA A 78 6.68 1.43 -2.60
N GLU A 79 6.54 1.48 -1.27
CA GLU A 79 7.35 0.66 -0.37
C GLU A 79 6.91 -0.81 -0.36
N ILE A 80 5.61 -1.10 -0.50
CA ILE A 80 5.10 -2.46 -0.74
C ILE A 80 5.75 -3.03 -2.01
N ASP A 81 5.75 -2.26 -3.10
CA ASP A 81 6.36 -2.70 -4.36
C ASP A 81 7.85 -2.98 -4.22
N ARG A 82 8.58 -2.08 -3.56
CA ARG A 82 10.01 -2.24 -3.30
C ARG A 82 10.30 -3.46 -2.42
N PHE A 83 9.45 -3.71 -1.43
CA PHE A 83 9.59 -4.86 -0.54
C PHE A 83 9.29 -6.17 -1.27
N MET A 84 8.20 -6.21 -2.03
CA MET A 84 7.80 -7.37 -2.83
C MET A 84 8.85 -7.73 -3.90
N ALA A 85 9.52 -6.74 -4.50
CA ALA A 85 10.58 -6.97 -5.47
C ALA A 85 11.81 -7.71 -4.89
N LYS A 86 12.00 -7.67 -3.56
CA LYS A 86 13.08 -8.41 -2.87
C LYS A 86 12.73 -9.88 -2.61
N THR A 87 11.47 -10.27 -2.77
CA THR A 87 11.00 -11.65 -2.58
C THR A 87 11.12 -12.44 -3.87
N LYS A 88 11.24 -13.75 -3.75
CA LYS A 88 11.22 -14.65 -4.92
C LYS A 88 9.80 -14.91 -5.36
N ALA A 89 9.56 -14.84 -6.68
CA ALA A 89 8.23 -15.09 -7.26
C ALA A 89 7.76 -16.53 -6.99
N GLY A 90 6.48 -16.67 -6.64
CA GLY A 90 5.82 -17.96 -6.40
C GLY A 90 6.12 -18.61 -5.04
N THR A 91 6.95 -17.98 -4.18
CA THR A 91 7.26 -18.50 -2.84
C THR A 91 6.09 -18.29 -1.88
N MET A 92 6.07 -19.06 -0.78
CA MET A 92 5.08 -18.89 0.28
C MET A 92 5.22 -17.50 0.94
N MET A 93 6.44 -16.99 1.07
CA MET A 93 6.73 -15.63 1.53
C MET A 93 5.96 -14.59 0.71
N GLN A 94 6.08 -14.64 -0.62
CA GLN A 94 5.39 -13.68 -1.49
C GLN A 94 3.87 -13.75 -1.34
N LYS A 95 3.31 -14.96 -1.29
CA LYS A 95 1.87 -15.19 -1.12
C LYS A 95 1.36 -14.63 0.19
N LEU A 96 2.06 -14.91 1.28
CA LEU A 96 1.70 -14.43 2.63
C LEU A 96 1.79 -12.90 2.71
N LEU A 97 2.79 -12.29 2.10
CA LEU A 97 2.92 -10.83 2.05
C LEU A 97 1.78 -10.17 1.26
N ILE A 98 1.36 -10.75 0.14
CA ILE A 98 0.18 -10.27 -0.60
C ILE A 98 -1.06 -10.29 0.30
N ALA A 99 -1.30 -11.40 0.99
CA ALA A 99 -2.41 -11.54 1.92
C ALA A 99 -2.32 -10.51 3.08
N HIS A 100 -1.12 -10.33 3.63
CA HIS A 100 -0.87 -9.37 4.70
C HIS A 100 -1.15 -7.93 4.25
N PHE A 101 -0.62 -7.50 3.10
CA PHE A 101 -0.82 -6.14 2.61
C PHE A 101 -2.26 -5.90 2.18
N LEU A 102 -2.94 -6.89 1.60
CA LEU A 102 -4.35 -6.79 1.28
C LEU A 102 -5.18 -6.58 2.56
N PHE A 103 -4.97 -7.42 3.56
CA PHE A 103 -5.70 -7.34 4.83
C PHE A 103 -5.42 -6.03 5.58
N THR A 104 -4.16 -5.61 5.69
CA THR A 104 -3.79 -4.40 6.43
C THR A 104 -4.29 -3.14 5.76
N SER A 105 -4.29 -3.07 4.41
CA SER A 105 -4.84 -1.92 3.69
C SER A 105 -6.37 -1.86 3.76
N GLU A 106 -7.05 -3.01 3.71
CA GLU A 106 -8.50 -3.10 3.84
C GLU A 106 -8.99 -2.71 5.24
N SER A 107 -8.28 -3.15 6.28
CA SER A 107 -8.64 -2.88 7.68
C SER A 107 -8.14 -1.52 8.18
N SER A 108 -7.40 -0.79 7.37
CA SER A 108 -6.87 0.53 7.74
C SER A 108 -7.99 1.55 7.93
N LYS A 109 -7.87 2.34 9.00
CA LYS A 109 -8.76 3.49 9.27
C LYS A 109 -8.18 4.82 8.77
N LEU A 110 -7.01 4.79 8.14
CA LEU A 110 -6.35 5.98 7.62
C LEU A 110 -7.02 6.39 6.30
N MET A 111 -7.32 7.68 6.19
CA MET A 111 -7.93 8.24 4.98
C MET A 111 -7.03 7.99 3.76
N GLY A 112 -7.63 7.53 2.66
CA GLY A 112 -6.95 7.26 1.40
C GLY A 112 -6.22 5.90 1.33
N PHE A 113 -6.28 5.05 2.36
CA PHE A 113 -5.67 3.71 2.31
C PHE A 113 -6.46 2.71 1.43
N ASP A 114 -7.68 3.03 1.05
CA ASP A 114 -8.40 2.42 -0.06
C ASP A 114 -7.59 2.45 -1.37
N LYS A 115 -6.80 3.49 -1.60
CA LYS A 115 -5.84 3.55 -2.72
C LYS A 115 -4.77 2.47 -2.62
N VAL A 116 -4.23 2.19 -1.44
CA VAL A 116 -3.26 1.11 -1.21
C VAL A 116 -3.91 -0.25 -1.47
N PHE A 117 -5.15 -0.44 -0.98
CA PHE A 117 -5.91 -1.67 -1.21
C PHE A 117 -6.13 -1.93 -2.70
N VAL A 118 -6.60 -0.93 -3.45
CA VAL A 118 -6.79 -1.03 -4.91
C VAL A 118 -5.45 -1.28 -5.61
N HIS A 119 -4.36 -0.63 -5.19
CA HIS A 119 -3.02 -0.87 -5.74
C HIS A 119 -2.57 -2.33 -5.58
N VAL A 120 -2.76 -2.91 -4.39
CA VAL A 120 -2.42 -4.32 -4.14
C VAL A 120 -3.26 -5.26 -5.01
N ILE A 121 -4.55 -4.96 -5.19
CA ILE A 121 -5.43 -5.74 -6.08
C ILE A 121 -4.94 -5.65 -7.52
N ASP A 122 -4.75 -4.46 -8.05
CA ASP A 122 -4.39 -4.26 -9.46
C ASP A 122 -3.04 -4.90 -9.78
N LYS A 123 -2.06 -4.78 -8.89
CA LYS A 123 -0.70 -5.24 -9.14
C LYS A 123 -0.45 -6.70 -8.81
N TYR A 124 -1.06 -7.25 -7.77
CA TYR A 124 -0.73 -8.60 -7.28
C TYR A 124 -1.87 -9.60 -7.40
N ILE A 125 -3.13 -9.18 -7.23
CA ILE A 125 -4.28 -10.09 -7.34
C ILE A 125 -4.68 -10.32 -8.79
N ARG A 126 -4.77 -9.25 -9.60
CA ARG A 126 -5.16 -9.36 -11.02
C ARG A 126 -4.10 -10.05 -11.88
N THR A 127 -2.84 -9.94 -11.52
CA THR A 127 -1.73 -10.62 -12.20
C THR A 127 -1.66 -12.12 -11.91
N GLY A 128 -2.49 -12.63 -10.99
CA GLY A 128 -2.57 -14.04 -10.66
C GLY A 128 -1.55 -14.52 -9.64
N MET A 129 -0.76 -13.63 -9.02
CA MET A 129 0.24 -13.98 -8.01
C MET A 129 -0.38 -14.56 -6.73
N ALA A 130 -1.68 -14.35 -6.50
CA ALA A 130 -2.40 -14.84 -5.34
C ALA A 130 -3.27 -16.08 -5.59
N LYS A 131 -3.16 -16.73 -6.74
CA LYS A 131 -4.03 -17.88 -7.12
C LYS A 131 -3.97 -19.07 -6.17
N GLU A 132 -2.83 -19.23 -5.45
CA GLU A 132 -2.67 -20.33 -4.50
C GLU A 132 -2.94 -19.89 -3.04
N VAL A 133 -3.26 -18.61 -2.81
CA VAL A 133 -3.60 -18.06 -1.49
C VAL A 133 -5.12 -18.08 -1.27
N TYR A 134 -5.86 -17.76 -2.32
CA TYR A 134 -7.31 -17.62 -2.29
C TYR A 134 -7.93 -18.47 -3.39
N ASP A 135 -9.13 -19.00 -3.12
CA ASP A 135 -9.97 -19.64 -4.11
C ASP A 135 -10.51 -18.63 -5.15
N GLU A 136 -10.93 -19.12 -6.30
CA GLU A 136 -11.39 -18.26 -7.39
C GLU A 136 -12.58 -17.37 -7.02
N ALA A 137 -13.50 -17.89 -6.18
CA ALA A 137 -14.66 -17.13 -5.71
C ALA A 137 -14.24 -15.95 -4.83
N THR A 138 -13.26 -16.15 -3.96
CA THR A 138 -12.69 -15.09 -3.10
C THR A 138 -11.93 -14.06 -3.94
N ILE A 139 -11.12 -14.51 -4.90
CA ILE A 139 -10.42 -13.60 -5.84
C ILE A 139 -11.43 -12.74 -6.63
N ALA A 140 -12.54 -13.32 -7.07
CA ALA A 140 -13.58 -12.58 -7.79
C ALA A 140 -14.18 -11.48 -6.91
N LYS A 141 -14.52 -11.78 -5.66
CA LYS A 141 -15.05 -10.79 -4.69
C LYS A 141 -14.06 -9.68 -4.38
N ILE A 142 -12.77 -10.02 -4.22
CA ILE A 142 -11.71 -9.02 -3.98
C ILE A 142 -11.59 -8.08 -5.19
N LYS A 143 -11.62 -8.61 -6.41
CA LYS A 143 -11.55 -7.81 -7.64
C LYS A 143 -12.78 -6.91 -7.80
N GLU A 144 -13.98 -7.44 -7.58
CA GLU A 144 -15.24 -6.68 -7.60
C GLU A 144 -15.18 -5.50 -6.63
N ARG A 145 -14.73 -5.75 -5.39
CA ARG A 145 -14.56 -4.69 -4.41
C ARG A 145 -13.54 -3.63 -4.84
N GLY A 146 -12.43 -4.04 -5.47
CA GLY A 146 -11.47 -3.12 -6.06
C GLY A 146 -12.09 -2.26 -7.17
N ASP A 147 -12.93 -2.85 -8.03
CA ASP A 147 -13.63 -2.13 -9.10
C ASP A 147 -14.65 -1.10 -8.57
N ILE A 148 -15.33 -1.43 -7.48
CA ILE A 148 -16.25 -0.51 -6.80
C ILE A 148 -15.48 0.67 -6.16
N LEU A 149 -14.33 0.41 -5.53
CA LEU A 149 -13.56 1.44 -4.83
C LEU A 149 -12.75 2.33 -5.77
N LYS A 150 -12.28 1.80 -6.89
CA LYS A 150 -11.38 2.51 -7.81
C LYS A 150 -11.90 3.88 -8.28
N PRO A 151 -13.18 4.04 -8.72
CA PRO A 151 -13.71 5.34 -9.09
C PRO A 151 -13.96 6.30 -7.91
N LEU A 152 -13.92 5.77 -6.66
CA LEU A 152 -14.14 6.54 -5.43
C LEU A 152 -12.84 7.05 -4.81
N LEU A 153 -11.68 6.67 -5.35
CA LEU A 153 -10.39 7.10 -4.82
C LEU A 153 -10.22 8.62 -4.92
N LEU A 154 -9.51 9.18 -3.94
CA LEU A 154 -9.15 10.60 -3.95
C LEU A 154 -8.39 10.96 -5.23
N GLY A 155 -8.90 11.97 -5.94
CA GLY A 155 -8.36 12.41 -7.23
C GLY A 155 -8.93 11.67 -8.45
N SER A 156 -9.79 10.67 -8.27
CA SER A 156 -10.54 10.05 -9.36
C SER A 156 -11.74 10.90 -9.75
N GLN A 157 -12.16 10.76 -11.01
CA GLN A 157 -13.40 11.37 -11.47
C GLN A 157 -14.58 10.67 -10.78
N ALA A 158 -15.44 11.43 -10.13
CA ALA A 158 -16.64 10.88 -9.49
C ALA A 158 -17.54 10.19 -10.52
N PRO A 159 -18.10 9.01 -10.19
CA PRO A 159 -19.03 8.32 -11.07
C PRO A 159 -20.32 9.14 -11.26
N ASP A 160 -20.94 8.99 -12.41
CA ASP A 160 -22.24 9.61 -12.70
C ASP A 160 -23.30 9.07 -11.75
N LEU A 161 -24.17 9.95 -11.26
CA LEU A 161 -25.28 9.59 -10.38
C LEU A 161 -26.55 9.39 -11.18
N LEU A 162 -27.13 8.20 -11.09
CA LEU A 162 -28.49 7.96 -11.58
C LEU A 162 -29.50 8.40 -10.50
N MET A 163 -30.22 9.46 -10.78
CA MET A 163 -31.29 9.96 -9.91
C MET A 163 -32.66 9.68 -10.52
N ILE A 164 -33.64 9.45 -9.66
CA ILE A 164 -35.05 9.33 -10.04
C ILE A 164 -35.76 10.53 -9.43
N ASP A 165 -36.41 11.31 -10.26
CA ASP A 165 -37.23 12.44 -9.80
C ASP A 165 -38.54 11.97 -9.14
N THR A 166 -39.27 12.89 -8.53
CA THR A 166 -40.55 12.61 -7.86
C THR A 166 -41.65 12.12 -8.81
N THR A 167 -41.45 12.26 -10.12
CA THR A 167 -42.37 11.81 -11.17
C THR A 167 -41.95 10.44 -11.75
N GLY A 168 -40.83 9.85 -11.26
CA GLY A 168 -40.32 8.54 -11.70
C GLY A 168 -39.42 8.60 -12.93
N HIS A 169 -39.08 9.79 -13.45
CA HIS A 169 -38.15 9.92 -14.56
C HIS A 169 -36.69 9.74 -14.09
N LYS A 170 -35.95 8.95 -14.84
CA LYS A 170 -34.52 8.72 -14.59
C LYS A 170 -33.70 9.86 -15.20
N GLN A 171 -32.88 10.51 -14.38
CA GLN A 171 -31.93 11.54 -14.80
C GLN A 171 -30.51 11.12 -14.42
N ILE A 172 -29.58 11.31 -15.32
CA ILE A 172 -28.15 11.06 -15.06
C ILE A 172 -27.49 12.41 -14.75
N ALA A 173 -27.09 12.60 -13.49
CA ALA A 173 -26.25 13.72 -13.13
C ALA A 173 -24.79 13.35 -13.43
N LYS A 174 -24.20 13.96 -14.45
CA LYS A 174 -22.78 13.84 -14.76
C LYS A 174 -21.99 14.62 -13.71
N MET A 175 -21.19 13.89 -12.93
CA MET A 175 -20.32 14.45 -11.88
C MET A 175 -18.92 14.80 -12.39
N GLY A 176 -18.71 14.89 -13.73
CA GLY A 176 -17.47 15.40 -14.30
C GLY A 176 -17.29 16.87 -13.91
N PHE A 177 -16.05 17.26 -13.57
CA PHE A 177 -15.65 18.66 -13.48
C PHE A 177 -15.59 19.28 -14.89
N ASP A 178 -16.70 19.31 -15.60
CA ASP A 178 -16.84 20.29 -16.65
C ASP A 178 -16.88 21.64 -15.93
N THR A 179 -15.85 22.44 -16.16
CA THR A 179 -15.88 23.85 -15.80
C THR A 179 -17.22 24.38 -16.26
N VAL A 180 -18.12 24.62 -15.30
CA VAL A 180 -19.36 25.33 -15.54
C VAL A 180 -18.92 26.68 -16.12
N LYS A 181 -18.99 26.82 -17.43
CA LYS A 181 -19.01 28.13 -18.06
C LYS A 181 -20.29 28.76 -17.55
N THR A 182 -20.19 29.43 -16.42
CA THR A 182 -21.21 30.41 -16.02
C THR A 182 -21.28 31.37 -17.19
N SER A 183 -22.31 31.21 -18.00
CA SER A 183 -22.73 32.23 -18.93
C SER A 183 -23.16 33.44 -18.08
N ALA A 184 -22.18 34.26 -17.71
CA ALA A 184 -22.41 35.60 -17.27
C ALA A 184 -23.01 36.34 -18.48
N GLY A 185 -24.31 36.63 -18.40
CA GLY A 185 -24.92 37.43 -19.43
C GLY A 185 -26.38 37.18 -19.64
N ALA A 186 -27.22 37.62 -18.70
CA ALA A 186 -28.54 38.21 -19.07
C ALA A 186 -29.00 39.08 -17.90
N THR A 187 -28.55 40.30 -17.89
CA THR A 187 -29.28 41.46 -17.36
C THR A 187 -30.60 41.57 -18.10
N LYS A 188 -31.71 41.38 -17.38
CA LYS A 188 -32.87 42.25 -17.41
C LYS A 188 -33.84 41.89 -16.27
#